data_abe45df473df6772280d8c9c4cdebe2c
#
_entry.id   abe45df473df6772280d8c9c4cdebe2c
#
_cell.length_a   1.000
_cell.length_b   1.000
_cell.length_c   1.000
_cell.angle_alpha   90.00
_cell.angle_beta   90.00
_cell.angle_gamma   90.00
#
_symmetry.space_group_name_H-M   'P 1'
#
loop_
_entity.id
_entity.type
_entity.pdbx_description
1 polymer ?
#
loop_
_entity_poly.entity_id
_entity_poly.type
_entity_poly.pdbx_seq_one_letter_code
_entity_poly.pdbx_strand_id
1 'polypeptide(L)'
;MFIVLEGLDGAGKSTQVRMLRQLLSERGVESEYVHFPRFDAPVYGELIARFLRGEFGGVNEVDPYLVALLFAGDRAAAASQIRAWIAAGKAVILDRYVYSNVGFQCAKLPAGEPRDRLAQWILDLEFGYNGLPRPDMSLFLDVPFAFTERKLSEAREGDDRTYLQGGQDIHEGALDLQRRVREVYLAAAAKDDSLRVVDCCDANGAMGSP
;
A
#
# COMPACT_ATOMS: atom_id res chain seq x y z
N MET A 1 13.13 -6.20 13.34
CA MET A 1 12.18 -6.83 12.40
C MET A 1 11.35 -5.73 11.76
N PHE A 2 11.32 -5.68 10.42
CA PHE A 2 10.57 -4.67 9.67
C PHE A 2 9.71 -5.38 8.61
N ILE A 3 8.39 -5.39 8.80
CA ILE A 3 7.40 -6.10 7.97
C ILE A 3 6.45 -5.10 7.34
N VAL A 4 6.12 -5.32 6.08
CA VAL A 4 5.14 -4.54 5.32
C VAL A 4 3.99 -5.45 4.88
N LEU A 5 2.78 -4.98 5.07
CA LEU A 5 1.57 -5.60 4.51
C LEU A 5 1.10 -4.80 3.30
N GLU A 6 1.06 -5.46 2.17
CA GLU A 6 0.62 -4.93 0.88
C GLU A 6 -0.66 -5.63 0.43
N GLY A 7 -1.44 -5.02 -0.43
CA GLY A 7 -2.66 -5.63 -0.96
C GLY A 7 -3.62 -4.59 -1.53
N LEU A 8 -4.64 -5.07 -2.22
CA LEU A 8 -5.70 -4.26 -2.78
C LEU A 8 -6.48 -3.51 -1.69
N ASP A 9 -7.28 -2.53 -2.10
CA ASP A 9 -8.22 -1.91 -1.18
C ASP A 9 -9.26 -2.93 -0.74
N GLY A 10 -9.55 -2.97 0.56
CA GLY A 10 -10.43 -3.98 1.13
C GLY A 10 -9.85 -5.39 1.32
N ALA A 11 -8.57 -5.61 1.06
CA ALA A 11 -7.92 -6.93 1.22
C ALA A 11 -7.75 -7.42 2.68
N GLY A 12 -8.26 -6.69 3.67
CA GLY A 12 -8.19 -7.12 5.07
C GLY A 12 -6.86 -6.80 5.78
N LYS A 13 -6.00 -5.95 5.21
CA LYS A 13 -4.69 -5.59 5.78
C LYS A 13 -4.78 -5.13 7.24
N SER A 14 -5.70 -4.22 7.56
CA SER A 14 -5.87 -3.69 8.93
C SER A 14 -6.21 -4.79 9.95
N THR A 15 -6.96 -5.82 9.53
CA THR A 15 -7.25 -7.00 10.36
C THR A 15 -5.97 -7.78 10.65
N GLN A 16 -5.17 -8.07 9.63
CA GLN A 16 -3.91 -8.79 9.75
C GLN A 16 -2.87 -8.00 10.58
N VAL A 17 -2.79 -6.68 10.39
CA VAL A 17 -1.95 -5.80 11.23
C VAL A 17 -2.34 -5.92 12.70
N ARG A 18 -3.63 -5.84 13.02
CA ARG A 18 -4.11 -5.95 14.40
C ARG A 18 -3.74 -7.30 15.03
N MET A 19 -3.97 -8.40 14.30
CA MET A 19 -3.65 -9.75 14.76
C MET A 19 -2.14 -9.94 14.96
N LEU A 20 -1.33 -9.45 14.02
CA LEU A 20 0.13 -9.51 14.12
C LEU A 20 0.64 -8.72 15.34
N ARG A 21 0.14 -7.51 15.54
CA ARG A 21 0.51 -6.69 16.72
C ARG A 21 0.11 -7.34 18.03
N GLN A 22 -1.07 -7.95 18.09
CA GLN A 22 -1.51 -8.69 19.25
C GLN A 22 -0.57 -9.87 19.54
N LEU A 23 -0.25 -10.69 18.53
CA LEU A 23 0.67 -11.81 18.64
C LEU A 23 2.06 -11.40 19.15
N LEU A 24 2.59 -10.28 18.64
CA LEU A 24 3.87 -9.73 19.09
C LEU A 24 3.82 -9.28 20.56
N SER A 25 2.73 -8.60 20.94
CA SER A 25 2.51 -8.16 22.31
C SER A 25 2.44 -9.35 23.29
N GLU A 26 1.73 -10.42 22.93
CA GLU A 26 1.64 -11.66 23.72
C GLU A 26 3.00 -12.35 23.89
N ARG A 27 3.95 -12.09 22.98
CA ARG A 27 5.33 -12.57 23.03
C ARG A 27 6.32 -11.59 23.66
N GLY A 28 5.83 -10.47 24.20
CA GLY A 28 6.67 -9.43 24.81
C GLY A 28 7.50 -8.62 23.82
N VAL A 29 7.11 -8.61 22.54
CA VAL A 29 7.80 -7.84 21.48
C VAL A 29 7.11 -6.49 21.30
N GLU A 30 7.83 -5.39 21.55
CA GLU A 30 7.35 -4.05 21.27
C GLU A 30 7.21 -3.84 19.76
N SER A 31 6.06 -3.27 19.32
CA SER A 31 5.81 -3.01 17.91
C SER A 31 5.31 -1.59 17.67
N GLU A 32 5.80 -1.01 16.58
CA GLU A 32 5.36 0.27 16.04
C GLU A 32 4.60 0.05 14.73
N TYR A 33 3.66 0.95 14.44
CA TYR A 33 2.79 0.83 13.28
C TYR A 33 2.63 2.15 12.57
N VAL A 34 2.68 2.11 11.24
CA VAL A 34 2.28 3.22 10.37
C VAL A 34 1.46 2.70 9.21
N HIS A 35 0.42 3.42 8.88
CA HIS A 35 -0.32 3.28 7.62
C HIS A 35 0.13 4.35 6.63
N PHE A 36 0.37 3.98 5.38
CA PHE A 36 0.57 4.91 4.28
C PHE A 36 -0.61 4.86 3.29
N PRO A 37 -1.06 6.02 2.82
CA PRO A 37 -0.57 7.37 3.12
C PRO A 37 -0.99 7.86 4.51
N ARG A 38 -0.20 8.77 5.09
CA ARG A 38 -0.48 9.44 6.37
C ARG A 38 -1.26 10.72 6.09
N PHE A 39 -2.57 10.65 6.17
CA PHE A 39 -3.44 11.80 5.83
C PHE A 39 -3.31 13.00 6.77
N ASP A 40 -2.82 12.78 7.98
CA ASP A 40 -2.52 13.79 8.99
C ASP A 40 -1.10 14.38 8.88
N ALA A 41 -0.26 13.82 7.99
CA ALA A 41 1.09 14.32 7.80
C ALA A 41 1.10 15.70 7.12
N PRO A 42 1.93 16.64 7.62
CA PRO A 42 2.06 17.95 7.00
C PRO A 42 2.42 17.85 5.52
N VAL A 43 1.86 18.75 4.70
CA VAL A 43 2.10 18.90 3.26
C VAL A 43 1.58 17.70 2.44
N TYR A 44 2.17 16.53 2.60
CA TYR A 44 1.84 15.37 1.75
C TYR A 44 0.47 14.79 2.05
N GLY A 45 0.05 14.70 3.30
CA GLY A 45 -1.23 14.14 3.69
C GLY A 45 -2.40 14.86 3.04
N GLU A 46 -2.41 16.20 3.10
CA GLU A 46 -3.42 17.02 2.44
C GLU A 46 -3.43 16.84 0.92
N LEU A 47 -2.25 16.91 0.27
CA LEU A 47 -2.17 16.80 -1.18
C LEU A 47 -2.60 15.41 -1.67
N ILE A 48 -2.24 14.35 -0.95
CA ILE A 48 -2.68 12.99 -1.26
C ILE A 48 -4.20 12.88 -1.10
N ALA A 49 -4.75 13.41 -0.01
CA ALA A 49 -6.20 13.41 0.23
C ALA A 49 -6.95 14.13 -0.89
N ARG A 50 -6.48 15.31 -1.32
CA ARG A 50 -7.04 16.06 -2.47
C ARG A 50 -6.96 15.29 -3.78
N PHE A 51 -5.82 14.62 -4.03
CA PHE A 51 -5.68 13.75 -5.20
C PHE A 51 -6.70 12.60 -5.17
N LEU A 52 -6.83 11.89 -4.04
CA LEU A 52 -7.75 10.76 -3.90
C LEU A 52 -9.23 11.18 -3.98
N ARG A 53 -9.56 12.41 -3.59
CA ARG A 53 -10.89 13.00 -3.84
C ARG A 53 -11.12 13.45 -5.29
N GLY A 54 -10.11 13.33 -6.16
CA GLY A 54 -10.20 13.71 -7.57
C GLY A 54 -10.09 15.22 -7.83
N GLU A 55 -9.64 16.03 -6.87
CA GLU A 55 -9.53 17.48 -7.00
C GLU A 55 -8.48 17.93 -8.02
N PHE A 56 -7.54 17.05 -8.39
CA PHE A 56 -6.52 17.30 -9.42
C PHE A 56 -6.84 16.63 -10.76
N GLY A 57 -8.01 15.98 -10.86
CA GLY A 57 -8.44 15.22 -12.02
C GLY A 57 -8.71 13.75 -11.68
N GLY A 58 -9.26 13.01 -12.65
CA GLY A 58 -9.55 11.58 -12.51
C GLY A 58 -8.29 10.71 -12.41
N VAL A 59 -8.50 9.46 -12.07
CA VAL A 59 -7.43 8.48 -11.78
C VAL A 59 -6.42 8.31 -12.93
N ASN A 60 -6.84 8.52 -14.18
CA ASN A 60 -6.00 8.40 -15.37
C ASN A 60 -5.59 9.75 -15.97
N GLU A 61 -6.00 10.88 -15.39
CA GLU A 61 -5.73 12.21 -15.90
C GLU A 61 -4.46 12.84 -15.31
N VAL A 62 -4.11 12.43 -14.10
CA VAL A 62 -2.89 12.90 -13.44
C VAL A 62 -1.74 11.96 -13.80
N ASP A 63 -0.62 12.54 -14.25
CA ASP A 63 0.58 11.78 -14.62
C ASP A 63 1.04 10.87 -13.48
N PRO A 64 1.23 9.56 -13.72
CA PRO A 64 1.56 8.60 -12.66
C PRO A 64 2.94 8.84 -12.01
N TYR A 65 3.89 9.49 -12.69
CA TYR A 65 5.16 9.89 -12.09
C TYR A 65 4.96 10.98 -11.02
N LEU A 66 4.08 11.97 -11.30
CA LEU A 66 3.77 13.02 -10.33
C LEU A 66 3.04 12.47 -9.11
N VAL A 67 2.11 11.55 -9.33
CA VAL A 67 1.41 10.86 -8.23
C VAL A 67 2.40 10.01 -7.43
N ALA A 68 3.28 9.26 -8.11
CA ALA A 68 4.31 8.45 -7.45
C ALA A 68 5.23 9.32 -6.58
N LEU A 69 5.65 10.48 -7.08
CA LEU A 69 6.49 11.44 -6.35
C LEU A 69 5.78 11.94 -5.08
N LEU A 70 4.47 12.21 -5.16
CA LEU A 70 3.67 12.68 -4.04
C LEU A 70 3.63 11.64 -2.90
N PHE A 71 3.32 10.38 -3.23
CA PHE A 71 3.29 9.30 -2.25
C PHE A 71 4.69 8.94 -1.72
N ALA A 72 5.73 9.03 -2.55
CA ALA A 72 7.12 8.83 -2.13
C ALA A 72 7.57 9.91 -1.14
N GLY A 73 7.12 11.15 -1.32
CA GLY A 73 7.40 12.25 -0.40
C GLY A 73 6.85 12.02 1.01
N ASP A 74 5.63 11.46 1.12
CA ASP A 74 5.05 11.09 2.42
C ASP A 74 5.91 10.04 3.13
N ARG A 75 6.36 9.00 2.42
CA ARG A 75 7.24 7.97 2.99
C ARG A 75 8.62 8.52 3.36
N ALA A 76 9.19 9.38 2.53
CA ALA A 76 10.47 10.04 2.81
C ALA A 76 10.40 10.87 4.10
N ALA A 77 9.30 11.59 4.31
CA ALA A 77 9.09 12.36 5.54
C ALA A 77 8.99 11.49 6.81
N ALA A 78 8.61 10.21 6.69
CA ALA A 78 8.56 9.26 7.80
C ALA A 78 9.87 8.46 8.00
N ALA A 79 10.79 8.50 7.05
CA ALA A 79 11.93 7.59 7.00
C ALA A 79 12.84 7.67 8.24
N SER A 80 13.05 8.84 8.80
CA SER A 80 13.87 9.02 10.02
C SER A 80 13.24 8.32 11.24
N GLN A 81 11.93 8.43 11.39
CA GLN A 81 11.19 7.79 12.47
C GLN A 81 11.22 6.26 12.34
N ILE A 82 11.00 5.73 11.13
CA ILE A 82 11.06 4.29 10.85
C ILE A 82 12.46 3.75 11.19
N ARG A 83 13.53 4.45 10.75
CA ARG A 83 14.91 4.08 11.08
C ARG A 83 15.18 4.09 12.59
N ALA A 84 14.64 5.08 13.31
CA ALA A 84 14.80 5.14 14.77
C ALA A 84 14.15 3.95 15.48
N TRP A 85 12.97 3.53 15.07
CA TRP A 85 12.31 2.34 15.63
C TRP A 85 13.07 1.05 15.33
N ILE A 86 13.57 0.89 14.10
CA ILE A 86 14.41 -0.26 13.71
C ILE A 86 15.68 -0.30 14.57
N ALA A 87 16.35 0.85 14.73
CA ALA A 87 17.57 0.96 15.54
C ALA A 87 17.31 0.68 17.03
N ALA A 88 16.11 0.99 17.53
CA ALA A 88 15.68 0.66 18.89
C ALA A 88 15.31 -0.82 19.07
N GLY A 89 15.44 -1.66 18.05
CA GLY A 89 15.13 -3.09 18.09
C GLY A 89 13.64 -3.42 18.08
N LYS A 90 12.77 -2.45 17.84
CA LYS A 90 11.32 -2.66 17.80
C LYS A 90 10.91 -3.41 16.53
N ALA A 91 9.78 -4.11 16.61
CA ALA A 91 9.10 -4.61 15.42
C ALA A 91 8.37 -3.45 14.73
N VAL A 92 8.73 -3.16 13.48
CA VAL A 92 8.06 -2.13 12.66
C VAL A 92 7.10 -2.81 11.69
N ILE A 93 5.83 -2.43 11.74
CA ILE A 93 4.78 -2.97 10.87
C ILE A 93 4.20 -1.81 10.08
N LEU A 94 4.24 -1.91 8.75
CA LEU A 94 3.61 -0.94 7.88
C LEU A 94 2.43 -1.55 7.12
N ASP A 95 1.33 -0.81 7.04
CA ASP A 95 0.24 -1.07 6.11
C ASP A 95 0.47 -0.19 4.88
N ARG A 96 0.86 -0.80 3.78
CA ARG A 96 1.37 -0.21 2.53
C ARG A 96 2.78 0.41 2.67
N TYR A 97 3.54 0.31 1.60
CA TYR A 97 4.86 0.94 1.47
C TYR A 97 5.19 1.19 -0.01
N VAL A 98 6.42 0.92 -0.41
CA VAL A 98 6.94 1.22 -1.76
C VAL A 98 6.20 0.43 -2.84
N TYR A 99 5.88 -0.85 -2.59
CA TYR A 99 5.16 -1.67 -3.57
C TYR A 99 3.72 -1.22 -3.80
N SER A 100 3.07 -0.54 -2.84
CA SER A 100 1.79 0.13 -3.12
C SER A 100 1.95 1.22 -4.18
N ASN A 101 3.04 2.00 -4.14
CA ASN A 101 3.31 3.01 -5.17
C ASN A 101 3.55 2.35 -6.54
N VAL A 102 4.39 1.31 -6.59
CA VAL A 102 4.58 0.52 -7.81
C VAL A 102 3.24 -0.02 -8.32
N GLY A 103 2.46 -0.69 -7.46
CA GLY A 103 1.18 -1.30 -7.84
C GLY A 103 0.21 -0.30 -8.47
N PHE A 104 -0.10 0.76 -7.74
CA PHE A 104 -1.14 1.71 -8.15
C PHE A 104 -0.71 2.62 -9.30
N GLN A 105 0.56 3.06 -9.36
CA GLN A 105 0.97 3.97 -10.43
C GLN A 105 1.27 3.21 -11.73
N CYS A 106 1.94 2.07 -11.67
CA CYS A 106 2.23 1.28 -12.87
C CYS A 106 0.95 0.69 -13.50
N ALA A 107 -0.09 0.40 -12.69
CA ALA A 107 -1.38 -0.09 -13.21
C ALA A 107 -2.11 0.93 -14.11
N LYS A 108 -1.74 2.20 -14.06
CA LYS A 108 -2.29 3.26 -14.92
C LYS A 108 -1.67 3.26 -16.33
N LEU A 109 -0.55 2.60 -16.51
CA LEU A 109 0.17 2.51 -17.78
C LEU A 109 -0.11 1.19 -18.52
N PRO A 110 0.06 1.15 -19.86
CA PRO A 110 0.03 -0.10 -20.62
C PRO A 110 1.08 -1.08 -20.10
N ALA A 111 0.77 -2.38 -20.16
CA ALA A 111 1.72 -3.43 -19.81
C ALA A 111 2.99 -3.40 -20.67
N GLY A 112 4.11 -3.90 -20.13
CA GLY A 112 5.40 -3.93 -20.79
C GLY A 112 6.31 -2.76 -20.39
N GLU A 113 7.14 -2.29 -21.31
CA GLU A 113 8.21 -1.31 -21.05
C GLU A 113 7.76 -0.04 -20.29
N PRO A 114 6.59 0.59 -20.54
CA PRO A 114 6.18 1.76 -19.78
C PRO A 114 5.99 1.47 -18.28
N ARG A 115 5.40 0.32 -17.93
CA ARG A 115 5.24 -0.12 -16.53
C ARG A 115 6.59 -0.44 -15.90
N ASP A 116 7.46 -1.16 -16.61
CA ASP A 116 8.77 -1.57 -16.11
C ASP A 116 9.64 -0.34 -15.82
N ARG A 117 9.62 0.66 -16.71
CA ARG A 117 10.35 1.92 -16.54
C ARG A 117 9.86 2.71 -15.32
N LEU A 118 8.55 2.84 -15.14
CA LEU A 118 8.00 3.54 -13.99
C LEU A 118 8.28 2.77 -12.68
N ALA A 119 8.14 1.45 -12.68
CA ALA A 119 8.46 0.62 -11.51
C ALA A 119 9.91 0.80 -11.07
N GLN A 120 10.86 0.72 -12.02
CA GLN A 120 12.27 0.94 -11.73
C GLN A 120 12.52 2.36 -11.21
N TRP A 121 11.92 3.37 -11.82
CA TRP A 121 12.05 4.76 -11.39
C TRP A 121 11.52 4.97 -9.96
N ILE A 122 10.38 4.35 -9.59
CA ILE A 122 9.86 4.41 -8.22
C ILE A 122 10.83 3.76 -7.23
N LEU A 123 11.38 2.60 -7.55
CA LEU A 123 12.33 1.91 -6.68
C LEU A 123 13.62 2.71 -6.50
N ASP A 124 14.13 3.33 -7.57
CA ASP A 124 15.31 4.20 -7.53
C ASP A 124 15.06 5.48 -6.74
N LEU A 125 13.88 6.09 -6.91
CA LEU A 125 13.46 7.26 -6.14
C LEU A 125 13.37 6.94 -4.64
N GLU A 126 12.66 5.87 -4.28
CA GLU A 126 12.33 5.60 -2.89
C GLU A 126 13.49 4.95 -2.13
N PHE A 127 14.06 3.89 -2.65
CA PHE A 127 15.17 3.20 -1.98
C PHE A 127 16.54 3.85 -2.26
N GLY A 128 16.72 4.41 -3.46
CA GLY A 128 17.97 5.07 -3.86
C GLY A 128 18.03 6.52 -3.38
N TYR A 129 17.27 7.41 -4.00
CA TYR A 129 17.36 8.86 -3.74
C TYR A 129 16.86 9.24 -2.34
N ASN A 130 15.67 8.77 -1.93
CA ASN A 130 15.11 9.04 -0.61
C ASN A 130 15.76 8.20 0.50
N GLY A 131 16.51 7.15 0.16
CA GLY A 131 17.19 6.26 1.09
C GLY A 131 16.25 5.58 2.09
N LEU A 132 15.05 5.21 1.67
CA LEU A 132 14.09 4.51 2.53
C LEU A 132 14.68 3.18 3.03
N PRO A 133 14.46 2.80 4.30
CA PRO A 133 14.88 1.49 4.78
C PRO A 133 14.13 0.39 4.02
N ARG A 134 14.87 -0.66 3.62
CA ARG A 134 14.25 -1.84 3.00
C ARG A 134 13.62 -2.71 4.07
N PRO A 135 12.38 -3.20 3.88
CA PRO A 135 11.77 -4.15 4.80
C PRO A 135 12.51 -5.49 4.78
N ASP A 136 12.49 -6.20 5.91
CA ASP A 136 12.92 -7.59 5.96
C ASP A 136 11.99 -8.49 5.15
N MET A 137 10.70 -8.10 5.05
CA MET A 137 9.67 -8.81 4.29
C MET A 137 8.51 -7.89 3.94
N SER A 138 8.07 -7.94 2.69
CA SER A 138 6.79 -7.39 2.22
C SER A 138 5.85 -8.53 1.88
N LEU A 139 4.63 -8.51 2.42
CA LEU A 139 3.61 -9.55 2.23
C LEU A 139 2.46 -8.98 1.40
N PHE A 140 2.32 -9.42 0.17
CA PHE A 140 1.16 -9.10 -0.66
C PHE A 140 0.03 -10.08 -0.34
N LEU A 141 -1.04 -9.58 0.28
CA LEU A 141 -2.25 -10.36 0.56
C LEU A 141 -3.07 -10.50 -0.73
N ASP A 142 -2.92 -11.62 -1.40
CA ASP A 142 -3.65 -11.94 -2.63
C ASP A 142 -5.00 -12.57 -2.28
N VAL A 143 -6.01 -11.72 -2.12
CA VAL A 143 -7.39 -12.13 -1.81
C VAL A 143 -8.19 -12.40 -3.08
N PRO A 144 -9.23 -13.27 -3.04
CA PRO A 144 -10.15 -13.43 -4.17
C PRO A 144 -10.71 -12.08 -4.61
N PHE A 145 -10.66 -11.77 -5.91
CA PHE A 145 -11.07 -10.45 -6.40
C PHE A 145 -12.54 -10.13 -6.07
N ALA A 146 -13.41 -11.14 -6.09
CA ALA A 146 -14.81 -11.00 -5.67
C ALA A 146 -14.96 -10.52 -4.22
N PHE A 147 -14.01 -10.85 -3.33
CA PHE A 147 -13.98 -10.34 -1.97
C PHE A 147 -13.68 -8.84 -1.95
N THR A 148 -12.65 -8.40 -2.69
CA THR A 148 -12.31 -6.98 -2.86
C THR A 148 -13.47 -6.19 -3.43
N GLU A 149 -14.08 -6.68 -4.53
CA GLU A 149 -15.23 -6.02 -5.19
C GLU A 149 -16.40 -5.83 -4.22
N ARG A 150 -16.76 -6.87 -3.46
CA ARG A 150 -17.79 -6.77 -2.42
C ARG A 150 -17.40 -5.74 -1.35
N LYS A 151 -16.15 -5.76 -0.87
CA LYS A 151 -15.69 -4.84 0.17
C LYS A 151 -15.64 -3.39 -0.31
N LEU A 152 -15.38 -3.14 -1.57
CA LEU A 152 -15.42 -1.80 -2.15
C LEU A 152 -16.85 -1.30 -2.42
N SER A 153 -17.82 -2.23 -2.65
CA SER A 153 -19.23 -1.87 -2.81
C SER A 153 -19.96 -1.64 -1.47
N GLU A 154 -19.45 -2.20 -0.37
CA GLU A 154 -19.97 -1.93 0.98
C GLU A 154 -19.63 -0.49 1.36
N ALA A 155 -20.63 0.24 1.90
CA ALA A 155 -20.36 1.56 2.48
C ALA A 155 -19.37 1.41 3.64
N ARG A 156 -18.20 2.03 3.50
CA ARG A 156 -17.18 1.99 4.52
C ARG A 156 -17.25 3.25 5.35
N GLU A 157 -17.43 3.09 6.65
CA GLU A 157 -17.35 4.15 7.64
C GLU A 157 -16.16 3.88 8.55
N GLY A 158 -15.44 4.93 8.95
CA GLY A 158 -14.31 4.84 9.86
C GLY A 158 -13.47 6.11 9.87
N ASP A 159 -12.67 6.27 10.92
CA ASP A 159 -11.79 7.43 11.10
C ASP A 159 -10.72 7.53 10.01
N ASP A 160 -10.34 6.39 9.41
CA ASP A 160 -9.40 6.28 8.29
C ASP A 160 -9.91 6.88 6.98
N ARG A 161 -11.20 7.26 6.92
CA ARG A 161 -11.86 7.83 5.73
C ARG A 161 -12.22 9.33 5.86
N THR A 162 -11.85 9.95 6.96
CA THR A 162 -12.14 11.39 7.18
C THR A 162 -11.55 12.28 6.09
N TYR A 163 -10.45 11.84 5.44
CA TYR A 163 -9.83 12.54 4.32
C TYR A 163 -10.75 12.70 3.09
N LEU A 164 -11.78 11.87 2.95
CA LEU A 164 -12.72 11.90 1.82
C LEU A 164 -13.76 13.01 1.95
N GLN A 165 -14.01 13.56 3.15
CA GLN A 165 -15.00 14.61 3.40
C GLN A 165 -16.38 14.27 2.82
N GLY A 166 -16.78 13.00 2.87
CA GLY A 166 -18.02 12.49 2.30
C GLY A 166 -17.98 12.16 0.80
N GLY A 167 -16.86 12.36 0.14
CA GLY A 167 -16.63 11.98 -1.25
C GLY A 167 -16.21 10.50 -1.43
N GLN A 168 -15.91 10.14 -2.67
CA GLN A 168 -15.43 8.81 -3.04
C GLN A 168 -13.94 8.87 -3.38
N ASP A 169 -13.18 7.84 -2.98
CA ASP A 169 -11.80 7.65 -3.39
C ASP A 169 -11.74 7.20 -4.86
N ILE A 170 -11.00 7.93 -5.70
CA ILE A 170 -10.89 7.64 -7.13
C ILE A 170 -10.16 6.31 -7.43
N HIS A 171 -9.30 5.83 -6.54
CA HIS A 171 -8.67 4.53 -6.68
C HIS A 171 -9.64 3.40 -6.31
N GLU A 172 -10.41 3.55 -5.23
CA GLU A 172 -11.39 2.55 -4.80
C GLU A 172 -12.57 2.44 -5.76
N GLY A 173 -13.01 3.57 -6.36
CA GLY A 173 -14.09 3.59 -7.33
C GLY A 173 -13.77 2.93 -8.68
N ALA A 174 -12.49 2.62 -8.94
CA ALA A 174 -12.02 2.10 -10.22
C ALA A 174 -11.68 0.60 -10.14
N LEU A 175 -12.68 -0.28 -10.17
CA LEU A 175 -12.50 -1.75 -10.06
C LEU A 175 -11.51 -2.31 -11.10
N ASP A 176 -11.54 -1.79 -12.34
CA ASP A 176 -10.59 -2.20 -13.37
C ASP A 176 -9.15 -1.81 -13.03
N LEU A 177 -8.95 -0.68 -12.32
CA LEU A 177 -7.65 -0.32 -11.80
C LEU A 177 -7.20 -1.34 -10.75
N GLN A 178 -8.07 -1.73 -9.81
CA GLN A 178 -7.74 -2.73 -8.78
C GLN A 178 -7.31 -4.07 -9.39
N ARG A 179 -7.93 -4.53 -10.49
CA ARG A 179 -7.51 -5.73 -11.23
C ARG A 179 -6.08 -5.59 -11.77
N ARG A 180 -5.79 -4.46 -12.43
CA ARG A 180 -4.45 -4.19 -12.95
C ARG A 180 -3.42 -4.00 -11.83
N VAL A 181 -3.80 -3.43 -10.70
CA VAL A 181 -2.92 -3.32 -9.52
C VAL A 181 -2.51 -4.70 -9.02
N ARG A 182 -3.46 -5.65 -8.92
CA ARG A 182 -3.13 -7.05 -8.57
C ARG A 182 -2.12 -7.66 -9.54
N GLU A 183 -2.32 -7.48 -10.85
CA GLU A 183 -1.38 -7.98 -11.87
C GLU A 183 0.03 -7.41 -11.67
N VAL A 184 0.13 -6.11 -11.36
CA VAL A 184 1.43 -5.46 -11.11
C VAL A 184 2.10 -6.01 -9.86
N TYR A 185 1.37 -6.24 -8.76
CA TYR A 185 1.92 -6.86 -7.56
C TYR A 185 2.47 -8.26 -7.83
N LEU A 186 1.71 -9.10 -8.54
CA LEU A 186 2.14 -10.45 -8.88
C LEU A 186 3.38 -10.43 -9.79
N ALA A 187 3.42 -9.53 -10.76
CA ALA A 187 4.59 -9.35 -11.63
C ALA A 187 5.81 -8.80 -10.86
N ALA A 188 5.62 -7.95 -9.87
CA ALA A 188 6.68 -7.46 -9.00
C ALA A 188 7.23 -8.58 -8.09
N ALA A 189 6.35 -9.38 -7.48
CA ALA A 189 6.73 -10.50 -6.63
C ALA A 189 7.51 -11.59 -7.41
N ALA A 190 7.25 -11.75 -8.70
CA ALA A 190 8.01 -12.66 -9.55
C ALA A 190 9.45 -12.16 -9.84
N LYS A 191 9.74 -10.87 -9.60
CA LYS A 191 11.04 -10.24 -9.85
C LYS A 191 11.83 -9.92 -8.56
N ASP A 192 11.18 -9.92 -7.41
CA ASP A 192 11.78 -9.51 -6.13
C ASP A 192 11.30 -10.41 -4.98
N ASP A 193 12.20 -11.26 -4.49
CA ASP A 193 11.94 -12.22 -3.41
C ASP A 193 11.59 -11.56 -2.06
N SER A 194 11.86 -10.26 -1.90
CA SER A 194 11.46 -9.50 -0.71
C SER A 194 9.96 -9.22 -0.66
N LEU A 195 9.26 -9.31 -1.80
CA LEU A 195 7.80 -9.24 -1.91
C LEU A 195 7.21 -10.64 -2.05
N ARG A 196 6.65 -11.17 -0.99
CA ARG A 196 6.05 -12.51 -0.96
C ARG A 196 4.55 -12.46 -1.14
N VAL A 197 4.01 -13.29 -2.01
CA VAL A 197 2.58 -13.46 -2.17
C VAL A 197 2.05 -14.40 -1.09
N VAL A 198 1.03 -13.95 -0.38
CA VAL A 198 0.23 -14.75 0.55
C VAL A 198 -1.11 -15.02 -0.13
N ASP A 199 -1.30 -16.25 -0.59
CA ASP A 199 -2.60 -16.68 -1.11
C ASP A 199 -3.60 -16.76 0.05
N CYS A 200 -4.62 -15.92 0.01
CA CYS A 200 -5.65 -15.83 1.03
C CYS A 200 -6.92 -16.62 0.66
N CYS A 201 -6.86 -17.47 -0.36
CA CYS A 201 -7.97 -18.33 -0.76
C CYS A 201 -8.05 -19.60 0.11
N ASP A 202 -9.26 -20.04 0.40
CA ASP A 202 -9.52 -21.40 0.88
C ASP A 202 -9.49 -22.43 -0.26
N ALA A 203 -9.67 -23.70 0.06
CA ALA A 203 -9.69 -24.80 -0.92
C ALA A 203 -10.79 -24.67 -1.99
N ASN A 204 -11.80 -23.82 -1.78
CA ASN A 204 -12.89 -23.57 -2.71
C ASN A 204 -12.68 -22.26 -3.50
N GLY A 205 -11.56 -21.59 -3.33
CA GLY A 205 -11.28 -20.30 -3.95
C GLY A 205 -12.02 -19.10 -3.33
N ALA A 206 -12.64 -19.29 -2.18
CA ALA A 206 -13.25 -18.21 -1.40
C ALA A 206 -12.23 -17.62 -0.43
N MET A 207 -12.57 -16.47 0.19
CA MET A 207 -11.71 -15.86 1.20
C MET A 207 -11.56 -16.81 2.39
N GLY A 208 -10.31 -17.17 2.70
CA GLY A 208 -9.95 -17.92 3.89
C GLY A 208 -10.24 -17.17 5.19
N SER A 209 -10.24 -17.89 6.32
CA SER A 209 -10.28 -17.24 7.62
C SER A 209 -8.98 -16.46 7.90
N PRO A 210 -9.06 -15.36 8.63
CA PRO A 210 -7.89 -14.55 8.98
C PRO A 210 -6.80 -15.30 9.73
#